data_7c8ff5c52104d2463c765d953af392fe
#
_entry.id   7c8ff5c52104d2463c765d953af392fe
#
_cell.length_a   1.000
_cell.length_b   1.000
_cell.length_c   1.000
_cell.angle_alpha   90.00
_cell.angle_beta   90.00
_cell.angle_gamma   90.00
#
_symmetry.space_group_name_H-M   'P 1'
#
loop_
_entity.id
_entity.type
_entity.pdbx_description
1 polymer ?
#
loop_
_entity_poly.entity_id
_entity_poly.type
_entity_poly.pdbx_seq_one_letter_code
_entity_poly.pdbx_strand_id
1 'polypeptide(L)'
;MNSMKVFSLSGTAILCMLLMTGGEGQPGPEVQADPNLSLDLIFPEAPVQLFDKSLDGALKIYSPLVVDCWELGCWPCEKMETTIDQMARDFKGKIVFGKLCTDFNPATTGKYSISRTPTLLIFNNGTLIHKHVGNYPREELEHIILTVLRMR
;
A
#
# COMPACT_ATOMS: atom_id res chain seq x y z
N MET A 1 20.28 -25.63 54.77
CA MET A 1 20.12 -25.10 56.12
C MET A 1 18.95 -24.13 56.05
N ASN A 2 17.79 -24.72 56.47
CA ASN A 2 16.72 -24.14 57.28
C ASN A 2 16.07 -22.84 56.75
N SER A 3 14.79 -22.74 56.62
CA SER A 3 13.76 -23.18 57.57
C SER A 3 12.38 -23.11 56.92
N MET A 4 11.67 -24.20 56.97
CA MET A 4 10.23 -24.29 56.81
C MET A 4 9.53 -23.52 57.95
N LYS A 5 8.52 -22.71 57.61
CA LYS A 5 7.49 -22.36 58.58
C LYS A 5 6.12 -22.74 58.02
N VAL A 6 5.65 -23.83 58.56
CA VAL A 6 4.27 -24.30 58.53
C VAL A 6 3.47 -23.39 59.45
N PHE A 7 2.32 -22.91 58.99
CA PHE A 7 1.27 -22.40 59.86
C PHE A 7 -0.06 -23.07 59.54
N SER A 8 -0.51 -23.68 60.56
CA SER A 8 -1.58 -24.50 60.96
C SER A 8 -2.98 -24.02 60.58
N LEU A 9 -3.81 -25.04 60.35
CA LEU A 9 -5.26 -25.07 60.20
C LEU A 9 -6.03 -24.39 61.33
N SER A 10 -7.12 -23.76 61.00
CA SER A 10 -8.42 -23.81 61.74
C SER A 10 -9.45 -23.13 60.87
N GLY A 11 -10.44 -23.73 60.34
CA GLY A 11 -11.59 -24.33 60.90
C GLY A 11 -12.82 -23.73 60.31
N THR A 12 -13.67 -24.55 59.70
CA THR A 12 -15.14 -24.42 59.58
C THR A 12 -15.74 -23.38 58.64
N ALA A 13 -16.39 -23.83 57.66
CA ALA A 13 -17.82 -23.81 57.38
C ALA A 13 -18.13 -23.77 55.90
N ILE A 14 -18.74 -24.83 55.47
CA ILE A 14 -19.45 -25.04 54.24
C ILE A 14 -20.55 -23.97 54.10
N LEU A 15 -20.57 -23.21 52.99
CA LEU A 15 -21.81 -22.69 52.46
C LEU A 15 -21.71 -22.68 50.93
N CYS A 16 -22.34 -23.69 50.41
CA CYS A 16 -22.63 -23.84 49.00
C CYS A 16 -23.64 -22.75 48.65
N MET A 17 -23.19 -21.72 47.92
CA MET A 17 -24.10 -20.74 47.28
C MET A 17 -23.75 -20.66 45.80
N LEU A 18 -24.55 -21.40 45.03
CA LEU A 18 -24.68 -21.26 43.60
C LEU A 18 -25.01 -19.79 43.29
N LEU A 19 -24.01 -19.04 42.82
CA LEU A 19 -24.27 -17.83 42.07
C LEU A 19 -23.82 -18.10 40.63
N MET A 20 -24.80 -18.30 39.78
CA MET A 20 -24.69 -18.14 38.34
C MET A 20 -24.34 -16.67 38.08
N THR A 21 -23.06 -16.38 37.98
CA THR A 21 -22.66 -15.12 37.40
C THR A 21 -22.43 -15.34 35.92
N GLY A 22 -23.26 -14.66 35.14
CA GLY A 22 -23.22 -14.63 33.70
C GLY A 22 -21.82 -14.30 33.18
N GLY A 23 -21.42 -15.03 32.15
CA GLY A 23 -20.18 -14.73 31.42
C GLY A 23 -20.28 -13.34 30.80
N GLU A 24 -19.69 -12.38 31.48
CA GLU A 24 -19.33 -11.11 30.84
C GLU A 24 -18.20 -11.45 29.87
N GLY A 25 -18.56 -11.49 28.57
CA GLY A 25 -17.61 -11.56 27.51
C GLY A 25 -16.60 -10.42 27.67
N GLN A 26 -15.34 -10.76 27.93
CA GLN A 26 -14.28 -9.79 27.86
C GLN A 26 -14.34 -9.15 26.45
N PRO A 27 -14.38 -7.81 26.34
CA PRO A 27 -14.20 -7.18 25.06
C PRO A 27 -12.85 -7.65 24.50
N GLY A 28 -12.88 -8.27 23.33
CA GLY A 28 -11.66 -8.61 22.61
C GLY A 28 -10.80 -7.36 22.45
N PRO A 29 -9.49 -7.51 22.18
CA PRO A 29 -8.61 -6.35 22.02
C PRO A 29 -9.25 -5.40 21.02
N GLU A 30 -9.62 -4.24 21.50
CA GLU A 30 -10.12 -3.14 20.69
C GLU A 30 -8.97 -2.79 19.75
N VAL A 31 -9.10 -3.16 18.48
CA VAL A 31 -8.16 -2.77 17.43
C VAL A 31 -8.33 -1.26 17.31
N GLN A 32 -7.53 -0.54 18.06
CA GLN A 32 -7.40 0.90 17.89
C GLN A 32 -6.91 1.11 16.46
N ALA A 33 -7.80 1.60 15.60
CA ALA A 33 -7.45 1.99 14.25
C ALA A 33 -6.44 3.14 14.38
N ASP A 34 -5.18 2.83 14.13
CA ASP A 34 -4.12 3.84 14.05
C ASP A 34 -4.47 4.76 12.86
N PRO A 35 -4.75 6.05 13.09
CA PRO A 35 -5.09 6.97 12.02
C PRO A 35 -3.98 7.08 10.96
N ASN A 36 -2.74 6.77 11.33
CA ASN A 36 -1.59 6.73 10.43
C ASN A 36 -1.62 5.47 9.53
N LEU A 37 -2.09 4.33 10.04
CA LEU A 37 -2.20 3.09 9.26
C LEU A 37 -3.18 3.24 8.10
N SER A 38 -4.25 4.02 8.29
CA SER A 38 -5.24 4.29 7.24
C SER A 38 -4.65 5.12 6.09
N LEU A 39 -3.76 6.07 6.40
CA LEU A 39 -3.12 6.92 5.40
C LEU A 39 -2.04 6.15 4.61
N ASP A 40 -1.28 5.27 5.28
CA ASP A 40 -0.27 4.44 4.65
C ASP A 40 -0.87 3.39 3.69
N LEU A 41 -2.08 2.91 3.96
CA LEU A 41 -2.83 2.03 3.05
C LEU A 41 -3.34 2.78 1.81
N ILE A 42 -3.69 4.06 1.94
CA ILE A 42 -4.21 4.87 0.83
C ILE A 42 -3.06 5.48 0.01
N PHE A 43 -1.95 5.85 0.67
CA PHE A 43 -0.78 6.45 0.03
C PHE A 43 0.50 5.72 0.46
N PRO A 44 0.81 4.57 -0.18
CA PRO A 44 2.01 3.81 0.14
C PRO A 44 3.28 4.61 -0.19
N GLU A 45 4.34 4.41 0.60
CA GLU A 45 5.66 5.03 0.39
C GLU A 45 6.48 4.36 -0.72
N ALA A 46 6.02 3.21 -1.18
CA ALA A 46 6.63 2.46 -2.28
C ALA A 46 5.62 2.24 -3.40
N PRO A 47 6.08 2.10 -4.65
CA PRO A 47 5.20 1.81 -5.76
C PRO A 47 4.41 0.51 -5.56
N VAL A 48 3.11 0.56 -5.83
CA VAL A 48 2.21 -0.61 -5.75
C VAL A 48 2.47 -1.54 -6.94
N GLN A 49 2.65 -2.83 -6.69
CA GLN A 49 2.73 -3.80 -7.78
C GLN A 49 1.35 -4.01 -8.39
N LEU A 50 1.24 -3.74 -9.70
CA LEU A 50 0.00 -3.80 -10.45
C LEU A 50 0.00 -4.94 -11.47
N PHE A 51 -1.18 -5.49 -11.69
CA PHE A 51 -1.45 -6.55 -12.65
C PHE A 51 -2.74 -6.27 -13.41
N ASP A 52 -2.96 -6.95 -14.54
CA ASP A 52 -4.21 -6.87 -15.33
C ASP A 52 -5.47 -6.98 -14.44
N LYS A 53 -5.44 -7.88 -13.46
CA LYS A 53 -6.57 -8.13 -12.54
C LYS A 53 -6.75 -7.06 -11.46
N SER A 54 -5.71 -6.32 -11.10
CA SER A 54 -5.73 -5.36 -9.99
C SER A 54 -5.81 -3.91 -10.44
N LEU A 55 -5.46 -3.60 -11.70
CA LEU A 55 -5.38 -2.23 -12.19
C LEU A 55 -6.72 -1.50 -12.09
N ASP A 56 -7.83 -2.11 -12.53
CA ASP A 56 -9.15 -1.47 -12.46
C ASP A 56 -9.59 -1.19 -11.01
N GLY A 57 -9.18 -2.03 -10.07
CA GLY A 57 -9.37 -1.79 -8.62
C GLY A 57 -8.51 -0.63 -8.12
N ALA A 58 -7.24 -0.61 -8.49
CA ALA A 58 -6.31 0.45 -8.12
C ALA A 58 -6.76 1.82 -8.65
N LEU A 59 -7.28 1.88 -9.89
CA LEU A 59 -7.82 3.11 -10.49
C LEU A 59 -9.03 3.68 -9.76
N LYS A 60 -9.77 2.87 -8.99
CA LYS A 60 -10.89 3.32 -8.16
C LYS A 60 -10.45 3.85 -6.79
N ILE A 61 -9.33 3.33 -6.28
CA ILE A 61 -8.83 3.63 -4.93
C ILE A 61 -7.85 4.80 -4.97
N TYR A 62 -6.95 4.81 -5.96
CA TYR A 62 -5.85 5.76 -6.04
C TYR A 62 -6.10 6.85 -7.07
N SER A 63 -6.08 8.10 -6.64
CA SER A 63 -6.21 9.25 -7.51
C SER A 63 -5.45 10.44 -6.91
N PRO A 64 -4.43 10.96 -7.62
CA PRO A 64 -3.88 10.46 -8.90
C PRO A 64 -3.03 9.20 -8.74
N LEU A 65 -2.93 8.41 -9.82
CA LEU A 65 -2.09 7.22 -9.93
C LEU A 65 -1.15 7.35 -11.14
N VAL A 66 0.15 7.16 -10.92
CA VAL A 66 1.18 7.12 -11.97
C VAL A 66 1.72 5.69 -12.06
N VAL A 67 1.60 5.07 -13.23
CA VAL A 67 2.01 3.66 -13.44
C VAL A 67 3.22 3.61 -14.35
N ASP A 68 4.32 3.08 -13.83
CA ASP A 68 5.51 2.72 -14.60
C ASP A 68 5.31 1.33 -15.25
N CYS A 69 5.27 1.31 -16.57
CA CYS A 69 5.16 0.11 -17.36
C CYS A 69 6.54 -0.28 -17.87
N TRP A 70 7.05 -1.41 -17.40
CA TRP A 70 8.39 -1.92 -17.64
C TRP A 70 8.36 -3.34 -18.21
N GLU A 71 9.47 -3.85 -18.76
CA GLU A 71 9.62 -5.22 -19.24
C GLU A 71 10.92 -5.86 -18.74
N LEU A 72 11.01 -7.18 -18.79
CA LEU A 72 12.21 -7.91 -18.40
C LEU A 72 13.39 -7.58 -19.31
N GLY A 73 14.57 -7.36 -18.73
CA GLY A 73 15.80 -7.05 -19.47
C GLY A 73 15.84 -5.64 -20.06
N CYS A 74 14.93 -4.77 -19.67
CA CYS A 74 14.90 -3.38 -20.10
C CYS A 74 15.85 -2.52 -19.23
N TRP A 75 17.10 -2.34 -19.67
CA TRP A 75 18.06 -1.52 -18.96
C TRP A 75 17.61 -0.05 -18.69
N PRO A 76 16.93 0.65 -19.62
CA PRO A 76 16.40 1.97 -19.30
C PRO A 76 15.33 1.95 -18.21
N CYS A 77 14.56 0.84 -18.09
CA CYS A 77 13.56 0.69 -17.04
C CYS A 77 14.22 0.52 -15.66
N GLU A 78 15.30 -0.24 -15.56
CA GLU A 78 16.08 -0.41 -14.32
C GLU A 78 16.58 0.94 -13.78
N LYS A 79 17.03 1.83 -14.68
CA LYS A 79 17.43 3.19 -14.29
C LYS A 79 16.26 4.03 -13.78
N MET A 80 15.10 3.90 -14.40
CA MET A 80 13.90 4.64 -14.00
C MET A 80 13.31 4.13 -12.69
N GLU A 81 13.50 2.85 -12.37
CA GLU A 81 12.99 2.22 -11.16
C GLU A 81 13.36 2.99 -9.88
N THR A 82 14.64 3.31 -9.71
CA THR A 82 15.12 4.09 -8.55
C THR A 82 14.45 5.46 -8.46
N THR A 83 14.24 6.10 -9.60
CA THR A 83 13.56 7.41 -9.69
C THR A 83 12.10 7.29 -9.25
N ILE A 84 11.39 6.29 -9.74
CA ILE A 84 9.98 6.04 -9.38
C ILE A 84 9.84 5.71 -7.89
N ASP A 85 10.76 4.91 -7.32
CA ASP A 85 10.77 4.59 -5.89
C ASP A 85 11.00 5.84 -5.01
N GLN A 86 11.88 6.75 -5.44
CA GLN A 86 12.09 8.01 -4.75
C GLN A 86 10.87 8.93 -4.85
N MET A 87 10.29 9.06 -6.04
CA MET A 87 9.11 9.89 -6.24
C MET A 87 7.91 9.37 -5.44
N ALA A 88 7.74 8.05 -5.28
CA ALA A 88 6.69 7.48 -4.45
C ALA A 88 6.78 7.94 -2.99
N ARG A 89 8.01 8.00 -2.44
CA ARG A 89 8.25 8.54 -1.09
C ARG A 89 7.99 10.03 -0.99
N ASP A 90 8.53 10.80 -1.94
CA ASP A 90 8.48 12.27 -1.90
C ASP A 90 7.08 12.82 -2.14
N PHE A 91 6.27 12.11 -2.91
CA PHE A 91 4.87 12.46 -3.19
C PHE A 91 3.85 11.69 -2.35
N LYS A 92 4.28 11.04 -1.26
CA LYS A 92 3.37 10.38 -0.31
C LYS A 92 2.24 11.33 0.11
N GLY A 93 1.02 10.84 0.10
CA GLY A 93 -0.17 11.63 0.44
C GLY A 93 -0.68 12.53 -0.70
N LYS A 94 0.00 12.57 -1.86
CA LYS A 94 -0.39 13.39 -3.01
C LYS A 94 -0.56 12.58 -4.29
N ILE A 95 0.35 11.65 -4.56
CA ILE A 95 0.37 10.84 -5.79
C ILE A 95 0.74 9.41 -5.39
N VAL A 96 -0.01 8.44 -5.89
CA VAL A 96 0.37 7.03 -5.77
C VAL A 96 1.11 6.60 -7.01
N PHE A 97 2.21 5.88 -6.82
CA PHE A 97 2.97 5.27 -7.91
C PHE A 97 2.70 3.77 -7.94
N GLY A 98 2.69 3.20 -9.14
CA GLY A 98 2.55 1.77 -9.38
C GLY A 98 3.57 1.28 -10.40
N LYS A 99 3.87 -0.01 -10.35
CA LYS A 99 4.72 -0.70 -11.33
C LYS A 99 3.94 -1.84 -11.98
N LEU A 100 4.04 -1.97 -13.29
CA LEU A 100 3.36 -2.99 -14.08
C LEU A 100 4.34 -3.58 -15.11
N CYS A 101 4.62 -4.88 -15.01
CA CYS A 101 5.44 -5.58 -15.99
C CYS A 101 4.61 -5.94 -17.23
N THR A 102 4.98 -5.43 -18.41
CA THR A 102 4.22 -5.64 -19.65
C THR A 102 4.23 -7.08 -20.12
N ASP A 103 5.30 -7.85 -19.85
CA ASP A 103 5.41 -9.26 -20.21
C ASP A 103 4.32 -10.14 -19.60
N PHE A 104 3.86 -9.77 -18.40
CA PHE A 104 2.85 -10.53 -17.65
C PHE A 104 1.46 -9.89 -17.66
N ASN A 105 1.30 -8.75 -18.35
CA ASN A 105 0.08 -7.95 -18.32
C ASN A 105 -0.36 -7.53 -19.73
N PRO A 106 -0.65 -8.52 -20.62
CA PRO A 106 -0.99 -8.25 -22.02
C PRO A 106 -2.29 -7.48 -22.21
N ALA A 107 -3.27 -7.62 -21.30
CA ALA A 107 -4.54 -6.91 -21.41
C ALA A 107 -4.34 -5.40 -21.18
N THR A 108 -3.57 -5.01 -20.16
CA THR A 108 -3.21 -3.61 -19.90
C THR A 108 -2.34 -3.05 -21.00
N THR A 109 -1.34 -3.83 -21.44
CA THR A 109 -0.42 -3.46 -22.53
C THR A 109 -1.20 -3.13 -23.81
N GLY A 110 -2.16 -3.98 -24.16
CA GLY A 110 -3.05 -3.76 -25.31
C GLY A 110 -4.01 -2.60 -25.12
N LYS A 111 -4.70 -2.53 -23.96
CA LYS A 111 -5.70 -1.49 -23.64
C LYS A 111 -5.11 -0.07 -23.76
N TYR A 112 -3.87 0.13 -23.30
CA TYR A 112 -3.21 1.44 -23.33
C TYR A 112 -2.19 1.58 -24.47
N SER A 113 -2.16 0.62 -25.40
CA SER A 113 -1.27 0.63 -26.58
C SER A 113 0.19 0.90 -26.20
N ILE A 114 0.71 0.12 -25.23
CA ILE A 114 2.10 0.22 -24.77
C ILE A 114 2.96 -0.57 -25.76
N SER A 115 3.72 0.14 -26.59
CA SER A 115 4.56 -0.45 -27.65
C SER A 115 6.06 -0.38 -27.35
N ARG A 116 6.44 0.33 -26.30
CA ARG A 116 7.83 0.50 -25.84
C ARG A 116 7.86 0.70 -24.34
N THR A 117 8.96 0.31 -23.71
CA THR A 117 9.25 0.50 -22.29
C THR A 117 10.54 1.31 -22.09
N PRO A 118 10.67 2.06 -21.00
CA PRO A 118 9.62 2.34 -20.03
C PRO A 118 8.52 3.25 -20.59
N THR A 119 7.30 3.08 -20.13
CA THR A 119 6.17 3.97 -20.43
C THR A 119 5.46 4.33 -19.12
N LEU A 120 5.28 5.63 -18.86
CA LEU A 120 4.46 6.12 -17.76
C LEU A 120 3.04 6.37 -18.21
N LEU A 121 2.08 5.82 -17.47
CA LEU A 121 0.67 6.13 -17.60
C LEU A 121 0.24 6.99 -16.41
N ILE A 122 -0.30 8.16 -16.66
CA ILE A 122 -0.77 9.08 -15.63
C ILE A 122 -2.29 9.10 -15.63
N PHE A 123 -2.86 8.67 -14.51
CA PHE A 123 -4.30 8.60 -14.31
C PHE A 123 -4.74 9.65 -13.29
N ASN A 124 -5.90 10.23 -13.55
CA ASN A 124 -6.62 11.06 -12.58
C ASN A 124 -8.10 10.67 -12.58
N ASN A 125 -8.65 10.43 -11.39
CA ASN A 125 -10.03 9.94 -11.21
C ASN A 125 -10.35 8.73 -12.11
N GLY A 126 -9.43 7.75 -12.14
CA GLY A 126 -9.56 6.52 -12.91
C GLY A 126 -9.41 6.66 -14.43
N THR A 127 -9.21 7.88 -14.94
CA THR A 127 -9.07 8.16 -16.37
C THR A 127 -7.61 8.38 -16.74
N LEU A 128 -7.13 7.76 -17.83
CA LEU A 128 -5.82 8.05 -18.39
C LEU A 128 -5.82 9.47 -18.96
N ILE A 129 -4.99 10.35 -18.41
CA ILE A 129 -4.87 11.74 -18.86
C ILE A 129 -3.58 12.01 -19.62
N HIS A 130 -2.57 11.16 -19.46
CA HIS A 130 -1.30 11.28 -20.19
C HIS A 130 -0.56 9.96 -20.29
N LYS A 131 0.16 9.76 -21.39
CA LYS A 131 1.09 8.66 -21.61
C LYS A 131 2.44 9.24 -22.04
N HIS A 132 3.48 8.94 -21.28
CA HIS A 132 4.84 9.37 -21.56
C HIS A 132 5.73 8.16 -21.86
N VAL A 133 6.50 8.18 -22.95
CA VAL A 133 7.32 7.05 -23.40
C VAL A 133 8.79 7.41 -23.30
N GLY A 134 9.56 6.56 -22.62
CA GLY A 134 11.01 6.70 -22.47
C GLY A 134 11.45 7.01 -21.04
N ASN A 135 12.76 6.85 -20.82
CA ASN A 135 13.41 7.20 -19.55
C ASN A 135 13.94 8.62 -19.62
N TYR A 136 13.58 9.45 -18.66
CA TYR A 136 13.98 10.85 -18.56
C TYR A 136 14.58 11.13 -17.17
N PRO A 137 15.38 12.20 -17.03
CA PRO A 137 15.84 12.66 -15.72
C PRO A 137 14.67 12.91 -14.77
N ARG A 138 14.91 12.72 -13.47
CA ARG A 138 13.89 12.87 -12.44
C ARG A 138 13.15 14.21 -12.53
N GLU A 139 13.89 15.29 -12.68
CA GLU A 139 13.36 16.66 -12.72
C GLU A 139 12.37 16.84 -13.86
N GLU A 140 12.65 16.22 -15.00
CA GLU A 140 11.77 16.29 -16.18
C GLU A 140 10.52 15.44 -15.98
N LEU A 141 10.64 14.23 -15.44
CA LEU A 141 9.49 13.37 -15.11
C LEU A 141 8.58 14.05 -14.07
N GLU A 142 9.17 14.65 -13.04
CA GLU A 142 8.44 15.38 -12.02
C GLU A 142 7.69 16.57 -12.64
N HIS A 143 8.36 17.36 -13.48
CA HIS A 143 7.72 18.48 -14.17
C HIS A 143 6.55 18.04 -15.06
N ILE A 144 6.71 16.95 -15.81
CA ILE A 144 5.65 16.37 -16.65
C ILE A 144 4.45 15.97 -15.80
N ILE A 145 4.70 15.18 -14.75
CA ILE A 145 3.65 14.65 -13.88
C ILE A 145 2.87 15.81 -13.21
N LEU A 146 3.59 16.75 -12.60
CA LEU A 146 2.95 17.88 -11.91
C LEU A 146 2.17 18.78 -12.87
N THR A 147 2.72 19.02 -14.07
CA THR A 147 2.05 19.84 -15.10
C THR A 147 0.76 19.17 -15.57
N VAL A 148 0.81 17.87 -15.88
CA VAL A 148 -0.35 17.10 -16.35
C VAL A 148 -1.42 17.01 -15.27
N LEU A 149 -1.03 16.82 -14.01
CA LEU A 149 -1.94 16.77 -12.86
C LEU A 149 -2.39 18.16 -12.38
N ARG A 150 -1.84 19.25 -12.95
CA ARG A 150 -2.08 20.64 -12.56
C ARG A 150 -1.77 20.89 -11.07
N MET A 151 -0.75 20.22 -10.56
CA MET A 151 -0.23 20.39 -9.20
C MET A 151 0.92 21.41 -9.19
N ARG A 152 1.07 22.12 -8.06
CA ARG A 152 2.14 23.10 -7.84
C ARG A 152 2.98 22.70 -6.64
#